data_abd5f321284a19a5b66e5cb8027cf1cb
#
_entry.id   abd5f321284a19a5b66e5cb8027cf1cb
#
_cell.length_a   1.000
_cell.length_b   1.000
_cell.length_c   1.000
_cell.angle_alpha   90.00
_cell.angle_beta   90.00
_cell.angle_gamma   90.00
#
_symmetry.space_group_name_H-M   'P 1'
#
loop_
_entity.id
_entity.type
_entity.pdbx_description
1 polymer ?
#
loop_
_entity_poly.entity_id
_entity_poly.type
_entity_poly.pdbx_seq_one_letter_code
_entity_poly.pdbx_strand_id
1 'polypeptide(L)'
;MRKVLFLLAIIISAAGIQAADIKPVSEAFKTGNTEILKDKMATEVDIVVPGASKKGTGSDAITILKTFFQANKPTGFTVAHHADKNDSGFFVGKLATGDKEFRVNITYITKDEKILITIIRIE
;
A
#
# COMPACT_ATOMS: atom_id res chain seq x y z
N MET A 1 20.58 -4.38 -38.30
CA MET A 1 20.57 -4.22 -37.73
C MET A 1 20.06 -3.74 -37.38
N ARG A 2 19.90 -3.62 -37.55
CA ARG A 2 19.65 -3.13 -36.98
C ARG A 2 18.87 -3.15 -36.32
N LYS A 3 18.50 -3.35 -36.04
CA LYS A 3 17.96 -3.46 -35.20
C LYS A 3 18.12 -3.76 -34.12
N VAL A 4 18.30 -4.07 -34.03
CA VAL A 4 18.64 -4.28 -32.96
C VAL A 4 18.88 -3.52 -32.08
N LEU A 5 18.95 -3.05 -32.15
CA LEU A 5 19.23 -2.26 -31.44
C LEU A 5 18.43 -1.57 -30.78
N PHE A 6 17.87 -1.37 -30.89
CA PHE A 6 17.16 -0.66 -30.31
C PHE A 6 16.48 -0.98 -29.29
N LEU A 7 16.13 -1.41 -29.08
CA LEU A 7 15.50 -1.99 -28.19
C LEU A 7 16.12 -2.05 -26.95
N LEU A 8 17.16 -2.25 -26.98
CA LEU A 8 17.92 -2.24 -25.89
C LEU A 8 17.89 -1.05 -25.10
N ALA A 9 17.84 0.03 -25.68
CA ALA A 9 17.82 1.26 -24.97
C ALA A 9 16.65 1.41 -24.06
N ILE A 10 15.58 0.82 -24.41
CA ILE A 10 14.42 0.93 -23.65
C ILE A 10 14.56 0.32 -22.31
N ILE A 11 15.22 -0.78 -22.24
CA ILE A 11 15.42 -1.44 -21.03
C ILE A 11 16.21 -0.64 -20.07
N ILE A 12 17.16 0.05 -20.58
CA ILE A 12 17.96 0.84 -19.74
C ILE A 12 17.23 1.95 -19.10
N SER A 13 16.36 2.57 -19.83
CA SER A 13 15.64 3.68 -19.26
C SER A 13 14.80 3.25 -18.09
N ALA A 14 14.37 2.02 -18.10
CA ALA A 14 13.56 1.55 -17.01
C ALA A 14 14.38 1.28 -15.77
N ALA A 15 15.65 1.11 -15.92
CA ALA A 15 16.47 0.77 -14.79
C ALA A 15 16.58 1.88 -13.76
N GLY A 16 16.30 3.09 -14.12
CA GLY A 16 16.47 4.18 -13.20
C GLY A 16 15.45 4.23 -12.07
N ILE A 17 14.23 3.78 -12.33
CA ILE A 17 13.16 3.85 -11.34
C ILE A 17 12.35 2.58 -11.41
N GLN A 18 12.18 1.95 -10.29
CA GLN A 18 11.34 0.78 -10.21
C GLN A 18 10.09 1.11 -9.44
N ALA A 19 8.95 0.68 -9.95
CA ALA A 19 7.71 0.83 -9.24
C ALA A 19 7.76 -0.06 -8.02
N ALA A 20 7.30 0.44 -6.89
CA ALA A 20 7.22 -0.35 -5.67
C ALA A 20 6.18 -1.45 -5.85
N ASP A 21 6.44 -2.61 -5.29
CA ASP A 21 5.52 -3.73 -5.36
C ASP A 21 4.47 -3.59 -4.27
N ILE A 22 3.31 -3.10 -4.64
CA ILE A 22 2.22 -2.90 -3.69
C ILE A 22 1.27 -4.10 -3.63
N LYS A 23 1.56 -5.16 -4.37
CA LYS A 23 0.68 -6.33 -4.37
C LYS A 23 0.46 -6.94 -3.00
N PRO A 24 1.49 -7.14 -2.18
CA PRO A 24 1.25 -7.70 -0.85
C PRO A 24 0.35 -6.82 0.00
N VAL A 25 0.52 -5.49 -0.09
CA VAL A 25 -0.31 -4.57 0.67
C VAL A 25 -1.75 -4.61 0.15
N SER A 26 -1.92 -4.63 -1.17
CA SER A 26 -3.25 -4.75 -1.77
C SER A 26 -3.93 -6.04 -1.33
N GLU A 27 -3.18 -7.13 -1.28
CA GLU A 27 -3.72 -8.42 -0.88
C GLU A 27 -4.18 -8.39 0.57
N ALA A 28 -3.43 -7.71 1.45
CA ALA A 28 -3.81 -7.55 2.85
C ALA A 28 -5.17 -6.86 2.98
N PHE A 29 -5.41 -5.82 2.17
CA PHE A 29 -6.68 -5.11 2.20
C PHE A 29 -7.79 -5.91 1.53
N LYS A 30 -7.46 -6.68 0.50
CA LYS A 30 -8.44 -7.49 -0.19
C LYS A 30 -8.99 -8.59 0.68
N THR A 31 -8.14 -9.18 1.52
CA THR A 31 -8.53 -10.33 2.33
C THR A 31 -8.75 -9.98 3.80
N GLY A 32 -8.29 -8.81 4.24
CA GLY A 32 -8.34 -8.45 5.65
C GLY A 32 -7.23 -9.09 6.46
N ASN A 33 -6.21 -9.63 5.81
CA ASN A 33 -5.13 -10.34 6.48
C ASN A 33 -4.02 -9.36 6.88
N THR A 34 -4.05 -8.89 8.11
CA THR A 34 -3.07 -7.92 8.59
C THR A 34 -1.69 -8.52 8.83
N GLU A 35 -1.59 -9.85 8.89
CA GLU A 35 -0.29 -10.49 9.07
C GLU A 35 0.67 -10.15 7.94
N ILE A 36 0.15 -9.96 6.74
CA ILE A 36 0.95 -9.60 5.58
C ILE A 36 1.66 -8.26 5.79
N LEU A 37 1.09 -7.40 6.61
CA LEU A 37 1.61 -6.05 6.81
C LEU A 37 2.64 -5.92 7.92
N LYS A 38 2.89 -6.98 8.67
CA LYS A 38 3.77 -6.89 9.84
C LYS A 38 5.17 -6.38 9.55
N ASP A 39 5.73 -6.78 8.44
CA ASP A 39 7.09 -6.36 8.07
C ASP A 39 7.08 -5.24 7.04
N LYS A 40 5.94 -4.61 6.85
CA LYS A 40 5.79 -3.54 5.85
C LYS A 40 5.40 -2.20 6.47
N MET A 41 5.60 -2.06 7.77
CA MET A 41 5.28 -0.83 8.47
C MET A 41 6.56 -0.07 8.82
N ALA A 42 6.51 1.24 8.68
CA ALA A 42 7.60 2.08 9.16
C ALA A 42 7.62 2.07 10.69
N THR A 43 8.66 2.63 11.27
CA THR A 43 8.78 2.72 12.72
C THR A 43 7.60 3.49 13.31
N GLU A 44 7.19 4.55 12.63
CA GLU A 44 6.04 5.34 13.06
C GLU A 44 5.02 5.36 11.94
N VAL A 45 3.76 5.10 12.26
CA VAL A 45 2.67 5.05 11.30
C VAL A 45 1.52 5.91 11.80
N ASP A 46 1.00 6.74 10.90
CA ASP A 46 -0.16 7.58 11.19
C ASP A 46 -1.36 6.88 10.56
N ILE A 47 -2.28 6.39 11.39
CA ILE A 47 -3.44 5.67 10.88
C ILE A 47 -4.73 6.38 11.26
N VAL A 48 -5.62 6.54 10.28
CA VAL A 48 -6.94 7.11 10.47
C VAL A 48 -7.95 6.19 9.82
N VAL A 49 -8.89 5.72 10.60
CA VAL A 49 -10.01 4.94 10.09
C VAL A 49 -11.29 5.56 10.64
N PRO A 50 -12.46 5.22 10.12
CA PRO A 50 -13.71 5.72 10.71
C PRO A 50 -13.78 5.30 12.17
N GLY A 51 -13.85 6.29 13.05
CA GLY A 51 -13.99 6.03 14.48
C GLY A 51 -12.70 5.90 15.27
N ALA A 52 -11.53 5.90 14.63
CA ALA A 52 -10.28 5.76 15.38
C ALA A 52 -9.12 6.39 14.61
N SER A 53 -8.18 6.95 15.35
CA SER A 53 -6.95 7.46 14.71
C SER A 53 -5.82 7.39 15.72
N LYS A 54 -4.61 7.20 15.22
CA LYS A 54 -3.44 7.15 16.09
C LYS A 54 -2.17 7.36 15.28
N LYS A 55 -1.24 8.10 15.87
CA LYS A 55 0.11 8.19 15.36
C LYS A 55 0.95 7.37 16.32
N GLY A 56 1.39 6.21 15.90
CA GLY A 56 2.10 5.30 16.78
C GLY A 56 2.97 4.33 16.02
N THR A 57 3.17 3.14 16.57
CA THR A 57 4.03 2.14 15.95
C THR A 57 3.27 1.36 14.89
N GLY A 58 4.02 0.58 14.10
CA GLY A 58 3.39 -0.33 13.14
C GLY A 58 2.45 -1.31 13.82
N SER A 59 2.83 -1.75 15.02
CA SER A 59 1.99 -2.66 15.80
C SER A 59 0.66 -2.01 16.18
N ASP A 60 0.70 -0.73 16.55
CA ASP A 60 -0.52 0.02 16.85
C ASP A 60 -1.42 0.10 15.62
N ALA A 61 -0.82 0.38 14.46
CA ALA A 61 -1.57 0.48 13.21
C ALA A 61 -2.24 -0.86 12.87
N ILE A 62 -1.51 -1.96 13.05
CA ILE A 62 -2.06 -3.28 12.78
C ILE A 62 -3.22 -3.59 13.69
N THR A 63 -3.13 -3.22 14.96
CA THR A 63 -4.22 -3.45 15.91
C THR A 63 -5.48 -2.69 15.48
N ILE A 64 -5.31 -1.43 15.07
CA ILE A 64 -6.45 -0.63 14.61
C ILE A 64 -7.05 -1.19 13.34
N LEU A 65 -6.19 -1.61 12.38
CA LEU A 65 -6.68 -2.21 11.15
C LEU A 65 -7.42 -3.51 11.41
N LYS A 66 -6.90 -4.32 12.31
CA LYS A 66 -7.52 -5.59 12.64
C LYS A 66 -8.93 -5.36 13.19
N THR A 67 -9.08 -4.39 14.08
CA THR A 67 -10.37 -4.05 14.63
C THR A 67 -11.32 -3.56 13.53
N PHE A 68 -10.79 -2.72 12.63
CA PHE A 68 -11.59 -2.21 11.52
C PHE A 68 -12.08 -3.35 10.63
N PHE A 69 -11.20 -4.28 10.28
CA PHE A 69 -11.57 -5.39 9.41
C PHE A 69 -12.51 -6.39 10.09
N GLN A 70 -12.48 -6.48 11.41
CA GLN A 70 -13.43 -7.32 12.13
C GLN A 70 -14.83 -6.74 12.04
N ALA A 71 -14.93 -5.43 12.09
CA ALA A 71 -16.23 -4.76 11.97
C ALA A 71 -16.67 -4.60 10.51
N ASN A 72 -15.71 -4.57 9.59
CA ASN A 72 -15.97 -4.32 8.17
C ASN A 72 -15.18 -5.33 7.34
N LYS A 73 -15.72 -6.52 7.20
CA LYS A 73 -15.01 -7.60 6.54
C LYS A 73 -14.83 -7.32 5.06
N PRO A 74 -13.60 -7.32 4.55
CA PRO A 74 -13.39 -7.00 3.14
C PRO A 74 -13.99 -8.05 2.21
N THR A 75 -14.59 -7.57 1.12
CA THR A 75 -15.08 -8.44 0.06
C THR A 75 -14.34 -8.15 -1.24
N GLY A 76 -13.58 -7.08 -1.31
CA GLY A 76 -12.76 -6.77 -2.47
C GLY A 76 -11.98 -5.50 -2.28
N PHE A 77 -10.90 -5.37 -3.05
CA PHE A 77 -10.08 -4.16 -3.03
C PHE A 77 -9.51 -3.93 -4.41
N THR A 78 -9.63 -2.71 -4.91
CA THR A 78 -9.15 -2.35 -6.24
C THR A 78 -8.32 -1.09 -6.14
N VAL A 79 -7.09 -1.14 -6.68
CA VAL A 79 -6.23 0.05 -6.71
C VAL A 79 -6.72 0.96 -7.82
N ALA A 80 -7.03 2.21 -7.48
CA ALA A 80 -7.50 3.19 -8.43
C ALA A 80 -6.40 4.09 -8.94
N HIS A 81 -5.37 4.33 -8.12
CA HIS A 81 -4.29 5.22 -8.47
C HIS A 81 -3.03 4.84 -7.72
N HIS A 82 -1.88 4.91 -8.38
CA HIS A 82 -0.60 4.53 -7.77
C HIS A 82 0.49 5.42 -8.37
N ALA A 83 1.29 6.03 -7.52
CA ALA A 83 2.39 6.88 -7.96
C ALA A 83 3.61 6.64 -7.10
N ASP A 84 4.76 6.51 -7.74
CA ASP A 84 6.03 6.30 -7.06
C ASP A 84 6.98 7.43 -7.34
N LYS A 85 7.81 7.74 -6.35
CA LYS A 85 8.98 8.59 -6.50
C LYS A 85 10.19 7.74 -6.17
N ASN A 86 11.37 8.35 -6.13
CA ASN A 86 12.59 7.57 -5.90
C ASN A 86 12.57 6.78 -4.60
N ASP A 87 12.14 7.39 -3.52
CA ASP A 87 12.20 6.76 -2.20
C ASP A 87 10.86 6.80 -1.47
N SER A 88 9.80 7.09 -2.16
CA SER A 88 8.48 7.13 -1.54
C SER A 88 7.40 6.95 -2.60
N GLY A 89 6.18 6.79 -2.16
CA GLY A 89 5.05 6.67 -3.07
C GLY A 89 3.75 6.59 -2.30
N PHE A 90 2.67 6.45 -3.05
CA PHE A 90 1.36 6.24 -2.44
C PHE A 90 0.45 5.52 -3.42
N PHE A 91 -0.59 4.93 -2.90
CA PHE A 91 -1.67 4.46 -3.77
C PHE A 91 -3.00 4.71 -3.08
N VAL A 92 -4.03 4.78 -3.90
CA VAL A 92 -5.40 4.96 -3.45
C VAL A 92 -6.21 3.81 -4.01
N GLY A 93 -7.03 3.21 -3.19
CA GLY A 93 -7.88 2.11 -3.64
C GLY A 93 -9.28 2.22 -3.08
N LYS A 94 -10.13 1.34 -3.57
CA LYS A 94 -11.49 1.21 -3.10
C LYS A 94 -11.62 -0.13 -2.40
N LEU A 95 -12.08 -0.07 -1.16
CA LEU A 95 -12.28 -1.25 -0.33
C LEU A 95 -13.78 -1.52 -0.23
N ALA A 96 -14.21 -2.66 -0.70
CA ALA A 96 -15.60 -3.06 -0.57
C ALA A 96 -15.75 -3.97 0.65
N THR A 97 -16.77 -3.73 1.45
CA THR A 97 -17.03 -4.50 2.65
C THR A 97 -18.51 -4.80 2.74
N GLY A 98 -18.99 -5.72 1.92
CA GLY A 98 -20.41 -6.00 1.86
C GLY A 98 -21.12 -4.91 1.09
N ASP A 99 -21.97 -4.14 1.77
CA ASP A 99 -22.73 -3.08 1.14
C ASP A 99 -22.08 -1.71 1.26
N LYS A 100 -20.88 -1.65 1.82
CA LYS A 100 -20.17 -0.39 2.01
C LYS A 100 -18.92 -0.34 1.13
N GLU A 101 -18.49 0.89 0.87
CA GLU A 101 -17.26 1.09 0.11
C GLU A 101 -16.47 2.19 0.80
N PHE A 102 -15.17 1.97 0.98
CA PHE A 102 -14.29 2.92 1.62
C PHE A 102 -13.16 3.29 0.67
N ARG A 103 -12.69 4.50 0.80
CA ARG A 103 -11.50 4.94 0.08
C ARG A 103 -10.30 4.72 1.00
N VAL A 104 -9.27 4.08 0.48
CA VAL A 104 -8.06 3.77 1.23
C VAL A 104 -6.89 4.50 0.60
N ASN A 105 -6.20 5.32 1.39
CA ASN A 105 -4.98 5.99 0.96
C ASN A 105 -3.83 5.42 1.76
N ILE A 106 -2.82 4.92 1.06
CA ILE A 106 -1.62 4.37 1.70
C ILE A 106 -0.42 5.15 1.19
N THR A 107 0.34 5.73 2.11
CA THR A 107 1.59 6.41 1.79
C THR A 107 2.73 5.59 2.37
N TYR A 108 3.82 5.49 1.65
CA TYR A 108 4.95 4.68 2.07
C TYR A 108 6.28 5.29 1.64
N ILE A 109 7.34 4.86 2.29
CA ILE A 109 8.70 5.10 1.83
C ILE A 109 9.23 3.76 1.35
N THR A 110 10.27 3.81 0.53
CA THR A 110 10.95 2.58 0.10
C THR A 110 12.36 2.62 0.65
N LYS A 111 12.78 1.48 1.18
CA LYS A 111 14.12 1.34 1.72
C LYS A 111 14.60 -0.05 1.35
N ASP A 112 15.74 -0.11 0.66
CA ASP A 112 16.29 -1.38 0.18
C ASP A 112 15.24 -2.15 -0.63
N GLU A 113 14.52 -1.40 -1.48
CA GLU A 113 13.50 -1.95 -2.38
C GLU A 113 12.27 -2.50 -1.64
N LYS A 114 12.13 -2.20 -0.36
CA LYS A 114 10.99 -2.62 0.42
C LYS A 114 10.09 -1.44 0.75
N ILE A 115 8.80 -1.71 0.76
CA ILE A 115 7.81 -0.73 1.18
C ILE A 115 7.74 -0.69 2.70
N LEU A 116 7.75 0.54 3.24
CA LEU A 116 7.48 0.76 4.66
C LEU A 116 6.37 1.80 4.73
N ILE A 117 5.21 1.37 5.16
CA ILE A 117 4.02 2.21 5.24
C ILE A 117 4.17 3.25 6.34
N THR A 118 3.89 4.51 6.02
CA THR A 118 3.97 5.62 6.97
C THR A 118 2.60 6.20 7.29
N ILE A 119 1.65 6.12 6.36
CA ILE A 119 0.30 6.67 6.57
C ILE A 119 -0.73 5.70 6.01
N ILE A 120 -1.76 5.44 6.79
CA ILE A 120 -2.92 4.68 6.35
C ILE A 120 -4.14 5.52 6.66
N ARG A 121 -4.95 5.80 5.65
CA ARG A 121 -6.18 6.57 5.85
C ARG A 121 -7.33 5.87 5.15
N ILE A 122 -8.34 5.50 5.93
CA ILE A 122 -9.55 4.86 5.40
C ILE A 122 -10.73 5.77 5.70
N GLU A 123 -11.47 6.13 4.65
CA GLU A 123 -12.62 7.03 4.81
C GLU A 123 -13.78 6.66 3.88
#